data_7ba476653e4ab8a3cdccbc65298a535e
#
_entry.id   7ba476653e4ab8a3cdccbc65298a535e
#
_cell.length_a   1.000
_cell.length_b   1.000
_cell.length_c   1.000
_cell.angle_alpha   90.00
_cell.angle_beta   90.00
_cell.angle_gamma   90.00
#
_symmetry.space_group_name_H-M   'P 1'
#
loop_
_entity.id
_entity.type
_entity.pdbx_description
1 polymer ?
#
loop_
_entity_poly.entity_id
_entity_poly.type
_entity_poly.pdbx_seq_one_letter_code
_entity_poly.pdbx_strand_id
1 'polypeptide(L)'
;MEEVRKAFVRVGLPLLLMAAALLLLTCTAPDRNWRTGESEVLPLPLVQGGPHMDRPSRVWIDTDAACSGGNADPDDCFAMLILMNSPDVEIVGISTVFGNAPLSVVDRTTRDLVELVAGRLDIPVHTGSATALDAERTMPVEPAHAALENALERGLLTIVSLGPLTNAAVTLTRRPDLADNIGLLVSVMGRRPGHVFHPAEGRSSSGIFFGHGPIFRDFNFSKDRMSAAIVLQRVERISLTPYAAAREVLVTRRDLARMKGGPHAAAWLAERTGPWLDHWEDDIGLSGFYPFDALAALYVLHPQQFNCARAFAWIAEDDRLPLLWRIALGSTGLLVGPDSERRPITPASGPVTYCGGVDDGLEDLLFMNLLSRQGG
;
A
#
# COMPACT_ATOMS: atom_id res chain seq x y z
N MET A 1 25.39 -23.86 -38.26
CA MET A 1 25.34 -23.63 -36.82
C MET A 1 26.53 -22.79 -36.30
N GLU A 2 27.73 -23.03 -36.80
CA GLU A 2 28.95 -22.30 -36.38
C GLU A 2 28.97 -20.84 -36.87
N GLU A 3 28.48 -20.54 -38.05
CA GLU A 3 28.36 -19.17 -38.58
C GLU A 3 27.34 -18.33 -37.80
N VAL A 4 26.20 -18.90 -37.41
CA VAL A 4 25.19 -18.23 -36.60
C VAL A 4 25.73 -17.91 -35.18
N ARG A 5 26.53 -18.83 -34.65
CA ARG A 5 27.22 -18.62 -33.38
C ARG A 5 28.28 -17.53 -33.43
N LYS A 6 29.03 -17.44 -34.54
CA LYS A 6 30.02 -16.38 -34.81
C LYS A 6 29.35 -15.01 -35.02
N ALA A 7 28.19 -14.96 -35.70
CA ALA A 7 27.41 -13.73 -35.88
C ALA A 7 26.81 -13.25 -34.54
N PHE A 8 26.29 -14.16 -33.72
CA PHE A 8 25.77 -13.82 -32.40
C PHE A 8 26.85 -13.26 -31.45
N VAL A 9 28.06 -13.84 -31.47
CA VAL A 9 29.21 -13.35 -30.69
C VAL A 9 29.73 -12.01 -31.20
N ARG A 10 29.70 -11.77 -32.54
CA ARG A 10 30.24 -10.53 -33.14
C ARG A 10 29.29 -9.33 -33.05
N VAL A 11 27.98 -9.52 -33.04
CA VAL A 11 27.00 -8.43 -33.09
C VAL A 11 26.05 -8.46 -31.88
N GLY A 12 25.59 -9.63 -31.48
CA GLY A 12 24.64 -9.78 -30.37
C GLY A 12 25.27 -9.53 -28.99
N LEU A 13 26.48 -10.04 -28.76
CA LEU A 13 27.17 -9.85 -27.48
C LEU A 13 27.57 -8.39 -27.23
N PRO A 14 28.14 -7.64 -28.21
CA PRO A 14 28.40 -6.20 -28.02
C PRO A 14 27.12 -5.37 -27.85
N LEU A 15 26.04 -5.71 -28.55
CA LEU A 15 24.72 -5.04 -28.34
C LEU A 15 24.11 -5.34 -26.97
N LEU A 16 24.22 -6.58 -26.50
CA LEU A 16 23.82 -6.95 -25.13
C LEU A 16 24.69 -6.26 -24.06
N LEU A 17 26.00 -6.20 -24.30
CA LEU A 17 26.92 -5.48 -23.40
C LEU A 17 26.71 -3.96 -23.44
N MET A 18 26.42 -3.38 -24.61
CA MET A 18 26.03 -1.97 -24.72
C MET A 18 24.69 -1.69 -24.06
N ALA A 19 23.69 -2.56 -24.23
CA ALA A 19 22.41 -2.44 -23.56
C ALA A 19 22.57 -2.58 -22.04
N ALA A 20 23.38 -3.54 -21.58
CA ALA A 20 23.71 -3.69 -20.17
C ALA A 20 24.54 -2.51 -19.62
N ALA A 21 25.49 -1.97 -20.40
CA ALA A 21 26.24 -0.77 -20.03
C ALA A 21 25.37 0.49 -20.01
N LEU A 22 24.44 0.63 -20.98
CA LEU A 22 23.45 1.71 -20.97
C LEU A 22 22.48 1.58 -19.77
N LEU A 23 22.05 0.36 -19.46
CA LEU A 23 21.29 0.05 -18.24
C LEU A 23 22.08 0.43 -16.98
N LEU A 24 23.36 0.06 -16.92
CA LEU A 24 24.24 0.39 -15.80
C LEU A 24 24.47 1.91 -15.69
N LEU A 25 24.70 2.61 -16.79
CA LEU A 25 24.88 4.06 -16.81
C LEU A 25 23.61 4.81 -16.40
N THR A 26 22.42 4.33 -16.76
CA THR A 26 21.16 4.93 -16.32
C THR A 26 20.81 4.58 -14.86
N CYS A 27 21.39 3.50 -14.32
CA CYS A 27 21.18 3.06 -12.96
C CYS A 27 22.24 3.53 -11.97
N THR A 28 23.46 3.88 -12.46
CA THR A 28 24.58 4.36 -11.62
C THR A 28 24.74 5.86 -11.61
N ALA A 29 24.05 6.60 -12.48
CA ALA A 29 23.93 8.04 -12.31
C ALA A 29 23.03 8.30 -11.10
N PRO A 30 23.58 8.72 -9.93
CA PRO A 30 22.72 9.28 -8.91
C PRO A 30 22.29 10.63 -9.45
N ASP A 31 21.23 10.63 -10.23
CA ASP A 31 20.57 11.86 -10.52
C ASP A 31 20.08 12.41 -9.18
N ARG A 32 20.81 13.40 -8.65
CA ARG A 32 20.47 14.04 -7.37
C ARG A 32 19.04 14.59 -7.39
N ASN A 33 18.46 14.72 -8.59
CA ASN A 33 17.12 15.22 -8.83
C ASN A 33 16.00 14.21 -8.57
N TRP A 34 16.25 12.90 -8.51
CA TRP A 34 15.17 12.00 -8.14
C TRP A 34 14.91 11.95 -6.62
N ARG A 35 15.89 12.35 -5.79
CA ARG A 35 15.64 12.69 -4.37
C ARG A 35 14.79 13.93 -4.22
N THR A 36 14.85 14.82 -5.20
CA THR A 36 14.13 16.08 -5.28
C THR A 36 13.17 16.09 -6.47
N GLY A 37 12.48 14.99 -6.74
CA GLY A 37 11.25 15.03 -7.56
C GLY A 37 10.28 16.12 -7.08
N GLU A 38 10.65 16.79 -6.03
CA GLU A 38 10.09 18.02 -5.50
C GLU A 38 10.39 19.26 -6.34
N SER A 39 11.42 19.26 -7.22
CA SER A 39 11.90 20.52 -7.81
C SER A 39 11.10 21.03 -9.01
N GLU A 40 10.16 20.25 -9.55
CA GLU A 40 9.25 20.72 -10.60
C GLU A 40 7.75 20.47 -10.32
N VAL A 41 7.42 19.78 -9.26
CA VAL A 41 6.02 19.58 -8.86
C VAL A 41 5.63 20.76 -7.99
N LEU A 42 4.68 21.56 -8.45
CA LEU A 42 4.11 22.65 -7.65
C LEU A 42 3.75 22.12 -6.25
N PRO A 43 4.12 22.87 -5.19
CA PRO A 43 3.78 22.45 -3.84
C PRO A 43 2.27 22.30 -3.71
N LEU A 44 1.84 21.16 -3.21
CA LEU A 44 0.42 20.94 -2.92
C LEU A 44 0.04 21.73 -1.66
N PRO A 45 -1.15 22.35 -1.62
CA PRO A 45 -1.60 23.07 -0.43
C PRO A 45 -1.77 22.09 0.74
N LEU A 46 -1.03 22.32 1.83
CA LEU A 46 -1.11 21.51 3.04
C LEU A 46 -2.52 21.59 3.64
N VAL A 47 -3.00 20.45 4.11
CA VAL A 47 -4.25 20.34 4.86
C VAL A 47 -3.89 20.07 6.32
N GLN A 48 -4.27 20.99 7.20
CA GLN A 48 -4.14 20.79 8.64
C GLN A 48 -5.36 20.00 9.15
N GLY A 49 -5.09 18.89 9.81
CA GLY A 49 -6.08 18.11 10.56
C GLY A 49 -6.93 17.17 9.70
N GLY A 50 -6.87 15.88 10.04
CA GLY A 50 -7.88 14.91 9.68
C GLY A 50 -9.20 15.16 10.44
N PRO A 51 -10.26 14.42 10.16
CA PRO A 51 -11.53 14.57 10.86
C PRO A 51 -11.33 14.26 12.35
N HIS A 52 -11.53 15.27 13.22
CA HIS A 52 -11.73 15.04 14.65
C HIS A 52 -13.02 14.25 14.82
N MET A 53 -12.91 13.07 15.41
CA MET A 53 -14.06 12.22 15.65
C MET A 53 -14.39 12.19 17.13
N ASP A 54 -15.57 12.72 17.49
CA ASP A 54 -16.07 12.78 18.86
C ASP A 54 -16.59 11.44 19.42
N ARG A 55 -16.44 10.34 18.66
CA ARG A 55 -16.87 8.97 19.00
C ARG A 55 -15.92 7.96 18.34
N PRO A 56 -15.87 6.69 18.84
CA PRO A 56 -15.18 5.63 18.12
C PRO A 56 -15.66 5.58 16.67
N SER A 57 -14.71 5.68 15.76
CA SER A 57 -15.02 5.61 14.32
C SER A 57 -15.41 4.20 13.95
N ARG A 58 -16.52 4.03 13.23
CA ARG A 58 -16.84 2.74 12.62
C ARG A 58 -15.89 2.48 11.46
N VAL A 59 -15.09 1.42 11.58
CA VAL A 59 -14.04 1.07 10.64
C VAL A 59 -14.35 -0.28 10.00
N TRP A 60 -14.19 -0.35 8.67
CA TRP A 60 -14.12 -1.57 7.90
C TRP A 60 -12.69 -1.74 7.38
N ILE A 61 -12.10 -2.89 7.58
CA ILE A 61 -10.76 -3.20 7.06
C ILE A 61 -10.92 -4.09 5.84
N ASP A 62 -10.26 -3.76 4.74
CA ASP A 62 -10.16 -4.59 3.53
C ASP A 62 -8.69 -4.95 3.31
N THR A 63 -8.33 -6.23 3.42
CA THR A 63 -6.93 -6.68 3.59
C THR A 63 -6.57 -7.83 2.67
N ASP A 64 -5.32 -7.84 2.21
CA ASP A 64 -4.69 -8.96 1.51
C ASP A 64 -3.55 -9.59 2.34
N ALA A 65 -3.72 -9.61 3.68
CA ALA A 65 -2.77 -10.03 4.69
C ALA A 65 -2.08 -11.36 4.41
N ALA A 66 -0.75 -11.35 4.45
CA ALA A 66 0.09 -12.50 4.16
C ALA A 66 1.13 -12.81 5.24
N CYS A 67 0.93 -12.37 6.48
CA CYS A 67 1.86 -12.55 7.59
C CYS A 67 1.95 -14.01 8.12
N SER A 68 1.97 -14.96 7.21
CA SER A 68 2.09 -16.38 7.53
C SER A 68 3.52 -16.89 7.65
N GLY A 69 4.49 -15.99 7.53
CA GLY A 69 5.93 -16.30 7.49
C GLY A 69 6.48 -16.42 6.07
N GLY A 70 7.77 -16.67 5.93
CA GLY A 70 8.48 -16.63 4.64
C GLY A 70 8.70 -15.18 4.17
N ASN A 71 8.84 -14.98 2.87
CA ASN A 71 9.07 -13.66 2.26
C ASN A 71 7.76 -12.91 1.96
N ALA A 72 6.70 -13.17 2.73
CA ALA A 72 5.43 -12.48 2.61
C ALA A 72 5.46 -11.19 3.44
N ASP A 73 4.95 -10.10 2.87
CA ASP A 73 4.87 -8.80 3.56
C ASP A 73 3.89 -8.89 4.73
N PRO A 74 4.31 -8.58 5.96
CA PRO A 74 3.45 -8.66 7.15
C PRO A 74 2.70 -7.37 7.47
N ASP A 75 2.85 -6.32 6.69
CA ASP A 75 2.44 -4.96 7.08
C ASP A 75 0.93 -4.76 7.23
N ASP A 76 0.09 -5.51 6.47
CA ASP A 76 -1.35 -5.63 6.74
C ASP A 76 -1.63 -6.06 8.19
N CYS A 77 -0.88 -7.04 8.69
CA CYS A 77 -1.10 -7.53 10.04
C CYS A 77 -0.67 -6.53 11.12
N PHE A 78 0.34 -5.70 10.81
CA PHE A 78 0.66 -4.54 11.65
C PHE A 78 -0.51 -3.57 11.67
N ALA A 79 -1.06 -3.20 10.51
CA ALA A 79 -2.20 -2.31 10.38
C ALA A 79 -3.42 -2.81 11.15
N MET A 80 -3.78 -4.08 10.94
CA MET A 80 -4.91 -4.70 11.65
C MET A 80 -4.70 -4.69 13.16
N LEU A 81 -3.52 -5.08 13.65
CA LEU A 81 -3.25 -5.12 15.09
C LEU A 81 -3.27 -3.73 15.73
N ILE A 82 -2.76 -2.70 15.03
CA ILE A 82 -2.85 -1.29 15.46
C ILE A 82 -4.32 -0.89 15.67
N LEU A 83 -5.17 -1.14 14.67
CA LEU A 83 -6.60 -0.80 14.76
C LEU A 83 -7.32 -1.62 15.83
N MET A 84 -7.05 -2.93 15.94
CA MET A 84 -7.64 -3.81 16.95
C MET A 84 -7.24 -3.45 18.39
N ASN A 85 -6.11 -2.78 18.56
CA ASN A 85 -5.63 -2.33 19.86
C ASN A 85 -6.11 -0.93 20.24
N SER A 86 -6.75 -0.19 19.35
CA SER A 86 -7.20 1.18 19.59
C SER A 86 -8.62 1.23 20.16
N PRO A 87 -8.87 1.97 21.23
CA PRO A 87 -10.22 2.24 21.71
C PRO A 87 -10.96 3.30 20.88
N ASP A 88 -10.27 4.01 19.99
CA ASP A 88 -10.82 5.13 19.22
C ASP A 88 -11.60 4.66 17.97
N VAL A 89 -11.56 3.34 17.67
CA VAL A 89 -12.26 2.75 16.54
C VAL A 89 -13.10 1.55 16.94
N GLU A 90 -14.24 1.40 16.27
CA GLU A 90 -15.09 0.21 16.28
C GLU A 90 -14.91 -0.52 14.96
N ILE A 91 -14.23 -1.67 14.96
CA ILE A 91 -14.08 -2.49 13.77
C ILE A 91 -15.38 -3.26 13.56
N VAL A 92 -16.16 -2.85 12.55
CA VAL A 92 -17.48 -3.43 12.26
C VAL A 92 -17.41 -4.65 11.35
N GLY A 93 -16.27 -4.91 10.73
CA GLY A 93 -15.98 -6.07 9.91
C GLY A 93 -14.65 -5.98 9.19
N ILE A 94 -14.17 -7.13 8.76
CA ILE A 94 -12.98 -7.27 7.93
C ILE A 94 -13.37 -8.05 6.67
N SER A 95 -13.00 -7.55 5.48
CA SER A 95 -13.03 -8.29 4.23
C SER A 95 -11.63 -8.71 3.82
N THR A 96 -11.52 -9.91 3.23
CA THR A 96 -10.29 -10.39 2.62
C THR A 96 -10.34 -10.19 1.11
N VAL A 97 -9.19 -9.91 0.49
CA VAL A 97 -9.04 -9.74 -0.95
C VAL A 97 -7.75 -10.39 -1.41
N PHE A 98 -7.68 -10.81 -2.67
CA PHE A 98 -6.42 -11.29 -3.26
C PHE A 98 -5.38 -10.16 -3.32
N GLY A 99 -4.09 -10.47 -3.36
CA GLY A 99 -3.03 -9.46 -3.53
C GLY A 99 -1.66 -10.01 -3.15
N ASN A 100 -1.23 -9.82 -1.91
CA ASN A 100 0.05 -10.32 -1.36
C ASN A 100 0.13 -11.85 -1.41
N ALA A 101 -1.03 -12.53 -1.29
CA ALA A 101 -1.13 -13.97 -1.41
C ALA A 101 -2.45 -14.38 -2.09
N PRO A 102 -2.60 -15.67 -2.48
CA PRO A 102 -3.90 -16.20 -2.87
C PRO A 102 -4.93 -16.02 -1.75
N LEU A 103 -6.19 -15.70 -2.11
CA LEU A 103 -7.26 -15.39 -1.17
C LEU A 103 -7.39 -16.41 -0.02
N SER A 104 -7.21 -17.70 -0.29
CA SER A 104 -7.30 -18.74 0.75
C SER A 104 -6.21 -18.64 1.83
N VAL A 105 -5.05 -18.07 1.49
CA VAL A 105 -3.97 -17.79 2.44
C VAL A 105 -4.32 -16.54 3.22
N VAL A 106 -4.74 -15.47 2.52
CA VAL A 106 -5.17 -14.22 3.13
C VAL A 106 -6.30 -14.45 4.15
N ASP A 107 -7.35 -15.19 3.75
CA ASP A 107 -8.50 -15.48 4.60
C ASP A 107 -8.10 -16.22 5.89
N ARG A 108 -7.22 -17.21 5.77
CA ARG A 108 -6.70 -17.96 6.93
C ARG A 108 -5.86 -17.04 7.83
N THR A 109 -4.90 -16.31 7.25
CA THR A 109 -4.02 -15.42 8.00
C THR A 109 -4.79 -14.35 8.77
N THR A 110 -5.81 -13.77 8.13
CA THR A 110 -6.70 -12.77 8.76
C THR A 110 -7.46 -13.38 9.94
N ARG A 111 -8.02 -14.59 9.78
CA ARG A 111 -8.74 -15.28 10.85
C ARG A 111 -7.81 -15.67 12.00
N ASP A 112 -6.61 -16.17 11.69
CA ASP A 112 -5.61 -16.51 12.71
C ASP A 112 -5.25 -15.29 13.56
N LEU A 113 -5.09 -14.10 12.94
CA LEU A 113 -4.79 -12.87 13.68
C LEU A 113 -5.98 -12.41 14.53
N VAL A 114 -7.21 -12.46 13.99
CA VAL A 114 -8.42 -12.10 14.73
C VAL A 114 -8.63 -13.02 15.92
N GLU A 115 -8.36 -14.34 15.78
CA GLU A 115 -8.45 -15.31 16.87
C GLU A 115 -7.56 -14.94 18.07
N LEU A 116 -6.39 -14.33 17.84
CA LEU A 116 -5.50 -13.91 18.93
C LEU A 116 -6.11 -12.81 19.82
N VAL A 117 -7.12 -12.11 19.31
CA VAL A 117 -7.83 -11.04 20.03
C VAL A 117 -9.29 -11.41 20.34
N ALA A 118 -9.75 -12.62 19.96
CA ALA A 118 -11.15 -13.06 20.05
C ALA A 118 -11.76 -13.01 21.46
N GLY A 119 -10.93 -13.11 22.50
CA GLY A 119 -11.41 -12.96 23.91
C GLY A 119 -11.77 -11.50 24.29
N ARG A 120 -11.43 -10.52 23.46
CA ARG A 120 -11.64 -9.07 23.66
C ARG A 120 -12.60 -8.47 22.62
N LEU A 121 -12.52 -8.93 21.39
CA LEU A 121 -13.21 -8.37 20.24
C LEU A 121 -13.92 -9.48 19.48
N ASP A 122 -15.16 -9.24 19.10
CA ASP A 122 -15.94 -10.09 18.20
C ASP A 122 -15.98 -9.41 16.82
N ILE A 123 -14.96 -9.69 15.99
CA ILE A 123 -14.80 -9.05 14.68
C ILE A 123 -15.15 -10.06 13.59
N PRO A 124 -16.21 -9.83 12.82
CA PRO A 124 -16.57 -10.71 11.73
C PRO A 124 -15.59 -10.58 10.55
N VAL A 125 -15.12 -11.71 10.04
CA VAL A 125 -14.25 -11.81 8.85
C VAL A 125 -15.03 -12.41 7.69
N HIS A 126 -15.07 -11.68 6.57
CA HIS A 126 -15.83 -12.02 5.37
C HIS A 126 -14.89 -12.25 4.19
N THR A 127 -15.01 -13.42 3.58
CA THR A 127 -14.23 -13.77 2.37
C THR A 127 -14.73 -12.93 1.18
N GLY A 128 -13.82 -12.28 0.48
CA GLY A 128 -14.11 -11.39 -0.64
C GLY A 128 -13.55 -11.86 -1.97
N SER A 129 -13.10 -10.93 -2.80
CA SER A 129 -12.70 -11.20 -4.18
C SER A 129 -11.38 -11.95 -4.29
N ALA A 130 -11.36 -13.01 -5.11
CA ALA A 130 -10.19 -13.83 -5.37
C ALA A 130 -9.34 -13.33 -6.57
N THR A 131 -9.89 -12.44 -7.39
CA THR A 131 -9.25 -11.92 -8.60
C THR A 131 -9.65 -10.47 -8.85
N ALA A 132 -8.87 -9.77 -9.66
CA ALA A 132 -9.20 -8.42 -10.12
C ALA A 132 -10.52 -8.36 -10.89
N LEU A 133 -11.10 -7.16 -10.95
CA LEU A 133 -12.23 -6.89 -11.82
C LEU A 133 -11.87 -7.16 -13.28
N ASP A 134 -12.82 -7.74 -13.98
CA ASP A 134 -12.74 -8.01 -15.41
C ASP A 134 -13.98 -7.40 -16.08
N ALA A 135 -13.78 -6.49 -17.04
CA ALA A 135 -14.88 -5.84 -17.76
C ALA A 135 -15.76 -6.82 -18.56
N GLU A 136 -15.19 -7.97 -18.93
CA GLU A 136 -15.87 -8.98 -19.76
C GLU A 136 -16.56 -10.06 -18.92
N ARG A 137 -16.34 -10.06 -17.59
CA ARG A 137 -16.90 -11.06 -16.67
C ARG A 137 -17.80 -10.45 -15.63
N THR A 138 -18.93 -11.09 -15.42
CA THR A 138 -19.76 -10.80 -14.23
C THR A 138 -19.00 -11.32 -13.00
N MET A 139 -18.63 -10.41 -12.09
CA MET A 139 -17.99 -10.78 -10.84
C MET A 139 -18.98 -11.52 -9.94
N PRO A 140 -18.57 -12.63 -9.31
CA PRO A 140 -19.38 -13.28 -8.30
C PRO A 140 -19.58 -12.34 -7.11
N VAL A 141 -20.74 -12.50 -6.45
CA VAL A 141 -21.02 -11.77 -5.22
C VAL A 141 -20.51 -12.59 -4.07
N GLU A 142 -19.41 -12.15 -3.50
CA GLU A 142 -18.80 -12.80 -2.36
C GLU A 142 -19.42 -12.32 -1.03
N PRO A 143 -19.27 -13.08 0.07
CA PRO A 143 -19.80 -12.72 1.38
C PRO A 143 -19.39 -11.30 1.85
N ALA A 144 -18.16 -10.88 1.52
CA ALA A 144 -17.63 -9.57 1.88
C ALA A 144 -18.44 -8.42 1.26
N HIS A 145 -18.92 -8.58 0.01
CA HIS A 145 -19.66 -7.52 -0.66
C HIS A 145 -21.00 -7.25 0.04
N ALA A 146 -21.77 -8.30 0.34
CA ALA A 146 -23.04 -8.16 1.04
C ALA A 146 -22.85 -7.65 2.48
N ALA A 147 -21.78 -8.06 3.15
CA ALA A 147 -21.48 -7.61 4.50
C ALA A 147 -21.06 -6.12 4.52
N LEU A 148 -20.26 -5.67 3.55
CA LEU A 148 -19.90 -4.26 3.40
C LEU A 148 -21.12 -3.40 3.03
N GLU A 149 -22.00 -3.87 2.12
CA GLU A 149 -23.27 -3.22 1.83
C GLU A 149 -24.06 -2.99 3.12
N ASN A 150 -24.28 -4.05 3.92
CA ASN A 150 -24.98 -3.96 5.21
C ASN A 150 -24.29 -3.02 6.21
N ALA A 151 -22.97 -2.99 6.25
CA ALA A 151 -22.24 -2.08 7.13
C ALA A 151 -22.43 -0.61 6.74
N LEU A 152 -22.42 -0.32 5.43
CA LEU A 152 -22.68 1.01 4.87
C LEU A 152 -24.12 1.45 5.09
N GLU A 153 -25.11 0.57 4.94
CA GLU A 153 -26.53 0.88 5.19
C GLU A 153 -26.80 1.33 6.63
N ARG A 154 -25.95 0.93 7.59
CA ARG A 154 -26.06 1.31 9.00
C ARG A 154 -25.49 2.69 9.32
N GLY A 155 -24.91 3.40 8.35
CA GLY A 155 -24.38 4.77 8.48
C GLY A 155 -22.96 4.93 8.03
N LEU A 156 -22.40 6.11 8.32
CA LEU A 156 -21.05 6.47 7.89
C LEU A 156 -20.00 5.45 8.33
N LEU A 157 -19.09 5.13 7.42
CA LEU A 157 -18.06 4.14 7.57
C LEU A 157 -16.70 4.68 7.09
N THR A 158 -15.66 4.44 7.85
CA THR A 158 -14.28 4.58 7.38
C THR A 158 -13.83 3.22 6.83
N ILE A 159 -13.42 3.18 5.56
CA ILE A 159 -12.84 1.98 4.95
C ILE A 159 -11.33 2.14 4.93
N VAL A 160 -10.62 1.19 5.53
CA VAL A 160 -9.15 1.08 5.48
C VAL A 160 -8.82 -0.06 4.54
N SER A 161 -8.46 0.30 3.30
CA SER A 161 -8.14 -0.67 2.26
C SER A 161 -6.62 -0.82 2.18
N LEU A 162 -6.14 -1.97 2.64
CA LEU A 162 -4.73 -2.35 2.68
C LEU A 162 -4.32 -3.08 1.39
N GLY A 163 -5.27 -3.78 0.75
CA GLY A 163 -5.09 -4.46 -0.53
C GLY A 163 -5.70 -3.72 -1.73
N PRO A 164 -5.87 -4.42 -2.87
CA PRO A 164 -6.58 -3.92 -4.05
C PRO A 164 -8.02 -3.53 -3.74
N LEU A 165 -8.52 -2.46 -4.34
CA LEU A 165 -9.85 -1.88 -4.07
C LEU A 165 -11.04 -2.71 -4.63
N THR A 166 -10.82 -3.99 -4.93
CA THR A 166 -11.79 -4.84 -5.64
C THR A 166 -13.11 -4.98 -4.89
N ASN A 167 -13.06 -5.26 -3.58
CA ASN A 167 -14.29 -5.43 -2.78
C ASN A 167 -15.11 -4.15 -2.71
N ALA A 168 -14.49 -3.01 -2.49
CA ALA A 168 -15.14 -1.70 -2.49
C ALA A 168 -15.74 -1.38 -3.86
N ALA A 169 -15.02 -1.64 -4.95
CA ALA A 169 -15.48 -1.39 -6.31
C ALA A 169 -16.67 -2.27 -6.70
N VAL A 170 -16.67 -3.56 -6.35
CA VAL A 170 -17.81 -4.46 -6.56
C VAL A 170 -19.02 -3.96 -5.79
N THR A 171 -18.86 -3.65 -4.51
CA THR A 171 -19.92 -3.11 -3.65
C THR A 171 -20.54 -1.84 -4.27
N LEU A 172 -19.71 -0.87 -4.63
CA LEU A 172 -20.17 0.39 -5.22
C LEU A 172 -20.75 0.24 -6.64
N THR A 173 -20.34 -0.79 -7.38
CA THR A 173 -20.96 -1.07 -8.69
C THR A 173 -22.35 -1.64 -8.53
N ARG A 174 -22.58 -2.45 -7.52
CA ARG A 174 -23.88 -3.02 -7.18
C ARG A 174 -24.81 -2.02 -6.50
N ARG A 175 -24.26 -1.21 -5.60
CA ARG A 175 -24.97 -0.26 -4.75
C ARG A 175 -24.30 1.12 -4.79
N PRO A 176 -24.42 1.82 -5.93
CA PRO A 176 -23.83 3.15 -6.07
C PRO A 176 -24.41 4.19 -5.10
N ASP A 177 -25.62 3.96 -4.61
CA ASP A 177 -26.31 4.76 -3.59
C ASP A 177 -25.60 4.75 -2.23
N LEU A 178 -24.74 3.76 -1.94
CA LEU A 178 -24.01 3.65 -0.69
C LEU A 178 -22.67 4.43 -0.69
N ALA A 179 -22.29 5.04 -1.81
CA ALA A 179 -21.05 5.81 -1.89
C ALA A 179 -21.01 6.97 -0.87
N ASP A 180 -22.15 7.64 -0.65
CA ASP A 180 -22.27 8.75 0.30
C ASP A 180 -22.10 8.31 1.77
N ASN A 181 -22.25 7.02 2.05
CA ASN A 181 -22.05 6.44 3.37
C ASN A 181 -20.58 6.06 3.63
N ILE A 182 -19.68 6.19 2.64
CA ILE A 182 -18.24 6.13 2.84
C ILE A 182 -17.76 7.49 3.32
N GLY A 183 -17.70 7.65 4.64
CA GLY A 183 -17.24 8.89 5.27
C GLY A 183 -15.75 9.19 4.99
N LEU A 184 -14.95 8.14 4.85
CA LEU A 184 -13.53 8.20 4.47
C LEU A 184 -13.10 6.85 3.90
N LEU A 185 -12.34 6.85 2.81
CA LEU A 185 -11.59 5.69 2.34
C LEU A 185 -10.09 6.02 2.44
N VAL A 186 -9.36 5.20 3.19
CA VAL A 186 -7.89 5.29 3.28
C VAL A 186 -7.29 4.13 2.50
N SER A 187 -6.32 4.40 1.63
CA SER A 187 -5.68 3.35 0.84
C SER A 187 -4.19 3.60 0.63
N VAL A 188 -3.46 2.50 0.53
CA VAL A 188 -2.00 2.47 0.33
C VAL A 188 -1.73 2.33 -1.16
N MET A 189 -1.76 3.44 -1.87
CA MET A 189 -1.46 3.52 -3.30
C MET A 189 -1.22 4.96 -3.75
N GLY A 190 -0.86 5.12 -5.02
CA GLY A 190 -0.65 6.41 -5.65
C GLY A 190 0.78 6.92 -5.50
N ARG A 191 1.23 7.65 -6.52
CA ARG A 191 2.57 8.23 -6.56
C ARG A 191 2.59 9.53 -7.32
N ARG A 192 3.60 10.35 -7.08
CA ARG A 192 3.85 11.52 -7.93
C ARG A 192 4.37 11.10 -9.29
N PRO A 193 4.07 11.85 -10.36
CA PRO A 193 4.62 11.59 -11.68
C PRO A 193 6.16 11.58 -11.66
N GLY A 194 6.75 10.56 -12.28
CA GLY A 194 8.20 10.35 -12.32
C GLY A 194 8.80 9.67 -11.09
N HIS A 195 8.03 9.49 -10.02
CA HIS A 195 8.54 8.84 -8.82
C HIS A 195 8.66 7.32 -9.02
N VAL A 196 9.84 6.78 -8.72
CA VAL A 196 10.14 5.35 -8.77
C VAL A 196 10.20 4.80 -7.36
N PHE A 197 9.47 3.73 -7.11
CA PHE A 197 9.53 3.05 -5.83
C PHE A 197 10.74 2.13 -5.80
N HIS A 198 11.73 2.49 -5.00
CA HIS A 198 12.87 1.64 -4.74
C HIS A 198 13.27 1.70 -3.27
N PRO A 199 13.29 0.56 -2.56
CA PRO A 199 13.50 0.55 -1.11
C PRO A 199 14.85 1.14 -0.68
N ALA A 200 15.90 0.91 -1.45
CA ALA A 200 17.22 1.44 -1.12
C ALA A 200 17.39 2.92 -1.45
N GLU A 201 16.59 3.51 -2.34
CA GLU A 201 16.57 4.95 -2.69
C GLU A 201 17.91 5.67 -2.69
N GLY A 202 18.92 5.07 -3.32
CA GLY A 202 20.27 5.63 -3.38
C GLY A 202 21.04 5.64 -2.05
N ARG A 203 20.59 4.93 -1.02
CA ARG A 203 21.33 4.69 0.21
C ARG A 203 22.44 3.64 0.01
N SER A 204 22.36 2.88 -1.08
CA SER A 204 23.32 1.86 -1.43
C SER A 204 24.26 2.33 -2.54
N SER A 205 25.54 1.94 -2.44
CA SER A 205 26.55 2.14 -3.49
C SER A 205 26.47 1.10 -4.60
N SER A 206 25.76 0.01 -4.40
CA SER A 206 25.54 -1.03 -5.41
C SER A 206 24.23 -0.75 -6.15
N GLY A 207 24.27 -0.77 -7.46
CA GLY A 207 23.14 -0.37 -8.32
C GLY A 207 21.90 -1.22 -8.10
N ILE A 208 20.79 -0.68 -8.57
CA ILE A 208 19.42 -1.20 -8.50
C ILE A 208 19.27 -2.70 -8.86
N PHE A 209 20.21 -3.28 -9.64
CA PHE A 209 20.12 -4.64 -10.16
C PHE A 209 21.01 -5.66 -9.43
N PHE A 210 21.88 -5.22 -8.53
CA PHE A 210 22.83 -6.10 -7.88
C PHE A 210 22.60 -6.13 -6.37
N GLY A 211 21.80 -7.08 -5.91
CA GLY A 211 21.65 -7.39 -4.50
C GLY A 211 20.70 -6.49 -3.70
N HIS A 212 19.91 -5.63 -4.37
CA HIS A 212 19.03 -4.69 -3.67
C HIS A 212 17.54 -4.91 -3.92
N GLY A 213 17.17 -6.10 -4.36
CA GLY A 213 15.79 -6.48 -4.54
C GLY A 213 15.08 -5.81 -5.73
N PRO A 214 13.82 -6.18 -5.95
CA PRO A 214 13.02 -5.65 -7.05
C PRO A 214 12.64 -4.19 -6.79
N ILE A 215 12.47 -3.45 -7.88
CA ILE A 215 11.79 -2.16 -7.84
C ILE A 215 10.35 -2.42 -7.47
N PHE A 216 9.87 -1.73 -6.44
CA PHE A 216 8.48 -1.82 -6.05
C PHE A 216 7.59 -1.11 -7.07
N ARG A 217 6.54 -1.79 -7.44
CA ARG A 217 5.40 -1.18 -8.14
C ARG A 217 4.47 -0.60 -7.09
N ASP A 218 3.61 0.32 -7.52
CA ASP A 218 2.38 0.61 -6.78
C ASP A 218 1.52 -0.67 -6.79
N PHE A 219 1.71 -1.49 -5.77
CA PHE A 219 1.29 -2.89 -5.77
C PHE A 219 -0.22 -3.01 -5.82
N ASN A 220 -0.93 -2.39 -4.88
CA ASN A 220 -2.38 -2.47 -4.78
C ASN A 220 -3.08 -1.93 -6.04
N PHE A 221 -2.61 -0.78 -6.55
CA PHE A 221 -3.10 -0.24 -7.82
C PHE A 221 -2.83 -1.20 -8.99
N SER A 222 -1.62 -1.76 -9.08
CA SER A 222 -1.24 -2.63 -10.18
C SER A 222 -2.02 -3.94 -10.23
N LYS A 223 -2.49 -4.41 -9.07
CA LYS A 223 -3.30 -5.63 -8.94
C LYS A 223 -4.70 -5.48 -9.50
N ASP A 224 -5.33 -4.30 -9.30
CA ASP A 224 -6.66 -4.03 -9.87
C ASP A 224 -6.87 -2.55 -10.20
N ARG A 225 -6.45 -2.17 -11.41
CA ARG A 225 -6.57 -0.79 -11.91
C ARG A 225 -8.02 -0.37 -12.15
N MET A 226 -8.88 -1.33 -12.50
CA MET A 226 -10.29 -1.05 -12.76
C MET A 226 -11.01 -0.70 -11.47
N SER A 227 -10.76 -1.43 -10.39
CA SER A 227 -11.34 -1.12 -9.10
C SER A 227 -10.92 0.25 -8.60
N ALA A 228 -9.64 0.61 -8.75
CA ALA A 228 -9.14 1.93 -8.41
C ALA A 228 -9.88 3.03 -9.22
N ALA A 229 -10.10 2.81 -10.51
CA ALA A 229 -10.85 3.74 -11.35
C ALA A 229 -12.31 3.94 -10.87
N ILE A 230 -12.98 2.86 -10.51
CA ILE A 230 -14.37 2.89 -10.03
C ILE A 230 -14.45 3.64 -8.70
N VAL A 231 -13.55 3.35 -7.76
CA VAL A 231 -13.54 3.98 -6.44
C VAL A 231 -13.25 5.48 -6.55
N LEU A 232 -12.25 5.88 -7.34
CA LEU A 232 -11.92 7.30 -7.58
C LEU A 232 -13.09 8.11 -8.18
N GLN A 233 -13.97 7.46 -8.94
CA GLN A 233 -15.14 8.13 -9.54
C GLN A 233 -16.30 8.27 -8.58
N ARG A 234 -16.40 7.43 -7.56
CA ARG A 234 -17.60 7.27 -6.75
C ARG A 234 -17.43 7.72 -5.31
N VAL A 235 -16.23 7.66 -4.78
CA VAL A 235 -15.96 8.02 -3.38
C VAL A 235 -15.45 9.45 -3.31
N GLU A 236 -16.15 10.29 -2.56
CA GLU A 236 -15.81 11.73 -2.46
C GLU A 236 -14.56 11.97 -1.58
N ARG A 237 -14.42 11.18 -0.52
CA ARG A 237 -13.35 11.40 0.47
C ARG A 237 -12.36 10.25 0.50
N ILE A 238 -11.27 10.43 -0.22
CA ILE A 238 -10.17 9.46 -0.32
C ILE A 238 -8.91 10.08 0.25
N SER A 239 -8.24 9.35 1.17
CA SER A 239 -6.90 9.65 1.64
C SER A 239 -5.93 8.56 1.19
N LEU A 240 -4.82 8.97 0.62
CA LEU A 240 -3.78 8.08 0.14
C LEU A 240 -2.55 8.20 1.04
N THR A 241 -2.10 7.05 1.59
CA THR A 241 -0.86 6.92 2.36
C THR A 241 0.15 6.17 1.50
N PRO A 242 0.88 6.86 0.62
CA PRO A 242 1.70 6.24 -0.40
C PRO A 242 3.05 5.74 0.15
N TYR A 243 3.79 5.05 -0.69
CA TYR A 243 5.19 4.69 -0.47
C TYR A 243 6.05 5.86 0.08
N ALA A 244 5.82 7.07 -0.41
CA ALA A 244 6.58 8.25 -0.01
C ALA A 244 6.54 8.50 1.51
N ALA A 245 5.41 8.25 2.16
CA ALA A 245 5.28 8.33 3.61
C ALA A 245 5.90 7.11 4.31
N ALA A 246 5.65 5.90 3.79
CA ALA A 246 6.08 4.66 4.43
C ALA A 246 7.61 4.57 4.59
N ARG A 247 8.38 5.10 3.64
CA ARG A 247 9.84 5.11 3.67
C ARG A 247 10.46 5.96 4.80
N GLU A 248 9.68 6.80 5.44
CA GLU A 248 10.12 7.62 6.57
C GLU A 248 10.06 6.86 7.90
N VAL A 249 9.41 5.69 7.92
CA VAL A 249 9.30 4.81 9.08
C VAL A 249 10.01 3.49 8.79
N LEU A 250 10.84 3.04 9.72
CA LEU A 250 11.63 1.81 9.55
C LEU A 250 11.42 0.86 10.73
N VAL A 251 10.86 -0.32 10.46
CA VAL A 251 10.73 -1.39 11.45
C VAL A 251 11.99 -2.25 11.43
N THR A 252 12.70 -2.28 12.55
CA THR A 252 14.01 -2.91 12.68
C THR A 252 13.97 -4.22 13.48
N ARG A 253 15.08 -4.93 13.49
CA ARG A 253 15.27 -6.14 14.34
C ARG A 253 15.11 -5.83 15.83
N ARG A 254 15.51 -4.62 16.26
CA ARG A 254 15.31 -4.18 17.65
C ARG A 254 13.83 -4.06 17.99
N ASP A 255 13.03 -3.60 17.05
CA ASP A 255 11.61 -3.41 17.24
C ASP A 255 10.87 -4.75 17.29
N LEU A 256 11.24 -5.70 16.43
CA LEU A 256 10.72 -7.06 16.54
C LEU A 256 11.09 -7.72 17.88
N ALA A 257 12.28 -7.44 18.43
CA ALA A 257 12.66 -7.92 19.75
C ALA A 257 11.78 -7.31 20.87
N ARG A 258 11.41 -6.03 20.76
CA ARG A 258 10.45 -5.37 21.68
C ARG A 258 9.08 -6.03 21.57
N MET A 259 8.58 -6.28 20.36
CA MET A 259 7.29 -6.91 20.13
C MET A 259 7.23 -8.34 20.69
N LYS A 260 8.32 -9.12 20.57
CA LYS A 260 8.41 -10.47 21.18
C LYS A 260 8.28 -10.47 22.70
N GLY A 261 8.70 -9.40 23.36
CA GLY A 261 8.53 -9.18 24.81
C GLY A 261 7.17 -8.58 25.20
N GLY A 262 6.34 -8.26 24.24
CA GLY A 262 5.05 -7.58 24.40
C GLY A 262 3.85 -8.51 24.54
N PRO A 263 2.64 -8.01 24.27
CA PRO A 263 1.40 -8.80 24.24
C PRO A 263 1.47 -9.97 23.26
N HIS A 264 0.67 -11.01 23.51
CA HIS A 264 0.71 -12.26 22.73
C HIS A 264 0.56 -12.06 21.22
N ALA A 265 -0.38 -11.20 20.77
CA ALA A 265 -0.57 -10.91 19.35
C ALA A 265 0.64 -10.19 18.74
N ALA A 266 1.25 -9.26 19.47
CA ALA A 266 2.47 -8.58 19.02
C ALA A 266 3.67 -9.56 18.93
N ALA A 267 3.82 -10.45 19.91
CA ALA A 267 4.86 -11.46 19.89
C ALA A 267 4.67 -12.45 18.73
N TRP A 268 3.44 -12.89 18.50
CA TRP A 268 3.05 -13.76 17.38
C TRP A 268 3.40 -13.11 16.02
N LEU A 269 3.09 -11.82 15.87
CA LEU A 269 3.40 -11.09 14.64
C LEU A 269 4.92 -10.93 14.45
N ALA A 270 5.64 -10.57 15.51
CA ALA A 270 7.09 -10.40 15.45
C ALA A 270 7.85 -11.68 15.06
N GLU A 271 7.38 -12.85 15.49
CA GLU A 271 7.96 -14.14 15.08
C GLU A 271 7.82 -14.36 13.57
N ARG A 272 6.65 -14.02 13.02
CA ARG A 272 6.33 -14.22 11.61
C ARG A 272 6.96 -13.18 10.69
N THR A 273 7.27 -12.01 11.21
CA THR A 273 7.94 -10.91 10.49
C THR A 273 9.45 -11.18 10.30
N GLY A 274 10.06 -12.06 11.09
CA GLY A 274 11.49 -12.33 11.03
C GLY A 274 12.02 -12.58 9.62
N PRO A 275 11.48 -13.55 8.86
CA PRO A 275 11.95 -13.86 7.50
C PRO A 275 11.79 -12.70 6.49
N TRP A 276 10.75 -11.86 6.65
CA TRP A 276 10.57 -10.65 5.84
C TRP A 276 11.67 -9.63 6.13
N LEU A 277 12.01 -9.44 7.40
CA LEU A 277 13.11 -8.57 7.78
C LEU A 277 14.46 -9.10 7.29
N ASP A 278 14.69 -10.43 7.35
CA ASP A 278 15.90 -11.06 6.80
C ASP A 278 16.02 -10.75 5.30
N HIS A 279 14.91 -10.86 4.54
CA HIS A 279 14.89 -10.49 3.11
C HIS A 279 15.27 -9.01 2.88
N TRP A 280 14.79 -8.09 3.71
CA TRP A 280 15.15 -6.67 3.58
C TRP A 280 16.63 -6.42 3.94
N GLU A 281 17.15 -7.08 4.95
CA GLU A 281 18.55 -6.94 5.35
C GLU A 281 19.50 -7.59 4.34
N ASP A 282 19.20 -8.82 3.90
CA ASP A 282 20.11 -9.62 3.08
C ASP A 282 20.01 -9.29 1.59
N ASP A 283 18.80 -9.13 1.05
CA ASP A 283 18.57 -8.97 -0.39
C ASP A 283 18.46 -7.49 -0.80
N ILE A 284 17.87 -6.63 0.06
CA ILE A 284 17.66 -5.21 -0.24
C ILE A 284 18.77 -4.35 0.35
N GLY A 285 19.40 -4.80 1.46
CA GLY A 285 20.52 -4.10 2.11
C GLY A 285 20.07 -2.94 3.01
N LEU A 286 18.86 -2.99 3.54
CA LEU A 286 18.35 -2.07 4.55
C LEU A 286 18.26 -2.76 5.91
N SER A 287 18.55 -2.03 6.99
CA SER A 287 18.51 -2.54 8.37
C SER A 287 17.10 -2.65 8.95
N GLY A 288 16.08 -2.66 8.11
CA GLY A 288 14.68 -2.72 8.48
C GLY A 288 13.80 -2.68 7.24
N PHE A 289 12.49 -2.78 7.41
CA PHE A 289 11.51 -2.69 6.33
C PHE A 289 10.53 -1.54 6.56
N TYR A 290 9.88 -1.09 5.49
CA TYR A 290 8.86 -0.05 5.54
C TYR A 290 7.49 -0.67 5.81
N PRO A 291 6.77 -0.27 6.88
CA PRO A 291 5.46 -0.80 7.22
C PRO A 291 4.35 -0.04 6.47
N PHE A 292 4.22 -0.27 5.15
CA PHE A 292 3.34 0.52 4.27
C PHE A 292 1.91 0.62 4.81
N ASP A 293 1.29 -0.49 5.10
CA ASP A 293 -0.11 -0.58 5.50
C ASP A 293 -0.35 -0.09 6.93
N ALA A 294 0.64 -0.25 7.80
CA ALA A 294 0.57 0.29 9.15
C ALA A 294 0.35 1.81 9.16
N LEU A 295 0.84 2.52 8.12
CA LEU A 295 0.64 3.96 8.01
C LEU A 295 -0.83 4.31 7.71
N ALA A 296 -1.55 3.49 6.97
CA ALA A 296 -2.98 3.70 6.75
C ALA A 296 -3.77 3.59 8.07
N ALA A 297 -3.43 2.62 8.91
CA ALA A 297 -4.00 2.47 10.24
C ALA A 297 -3.65 3.65 11.15
N LEU A 298 -2.38 4.06 11.17
CA LEU A 298 -1.93 5.22 11.96
C LEU A 298 -2.54 6.52 11.48
N TYR A 299 -2.77 6.69 10.17
CA TYR A 299 -3.46 7.88 9.64
C TYR A 299 -4.90 7.98 10.16
N VAL A 300 -5.62 6.87 10.30
CA VAL A 300 -6.97 6.87 10.89
C VAL A 300 -6.94 7.33 12.36
N LEU A 301 -5.93 6.88 13.11
CA LEU A 301 -5.82 7.16 14.56
C LEU A 301 -5.17 8.52 14.85
N HIS A 302 -4.16 8.88 14.06
CA HIS A 302 -3.28 10.03 14.30
C HIS A 302 -3.07 10.87 13.03
N PRO A 303 -4.14 11.36 12.36
CA PRO A 303 -4.02 12.07 11.08
C PRO A 303 -3.17 13.34 11.18
N GLN A 304 -3.06 13.93 12.36
CA GLN A 304 -2.23 15.11 12.63
C GLN A 304 -0.72 14.84 12.55
N GLN A 305 -0.29 13.59 12.52
CA GLN A 305 1.11 13.18 12.40
C GLN A 305 1.54 13.00 10.93
N PHE A 306 0.66 13.34 10.00
CA PHE A 306 0.92 13.17 8.58
C PHE A 306 0.98 14.51 7.85
N ASN A 307 1.97 14.65 6.99
CA ASN A 307 2.12 15.77 6.09
C ASN A 307 1.26 15.53 4.83
N CYS A 308 0.02 15.99 4.90
CA CYS A 308 -0.97 15.78 3.85
C CYS A 308 -1.24 17.05 3.04
N ALA A 309 -1.61 16.84 1.78
CA ALA A 309 -2.00 17.91 0.88
C ALA A 309 -3.27 17.55 0.10
N ARG A 310 -4.07 18.56 -0.28
CA ARG A 310 -5.12 18.37 -1.28
C ARG A 310 -4.49 18.22 -2.64
N ALA A 311 -4.88 17.18 -3.34
CA ALA A 311 -4.37 16.82 -4.65
C ALA A 311 -5.48 16.25 -5.53
N PHE A 312 -5.15 15.98 -6.79
CA PHE A 312 -5.95 15.15 -7.68
C PHE A 312 -5.21 13.86 -7.95
N ALA A 313 -5.95 12.76 -7.93
CA ALA A 313 -5.48 11.46 -8.42
C ALA A 313 -6.08 11.19 -9.81
N TRP A 314 -5.28 10.62 -10.70
CA TRP A 314 -5.72 10.20 -12.04
C TRP A 314 -4.95 8.98 -12.51
N ILE A 315 -5.56 8.18 -13.36
CA ILE A 315 -4.91 7.03 -13.98
C ILE A 315 -4.41 7.43 -15.37
N ALA A 316 -3.10 7.38 -15.55
CA ALA A 316 -2.47 7.79 -16.81
C ALA A 316 -1.14 7.06 -17.05
N GLU A 317 -0.62 7.18 -18.29
CA GLU A 317 0.77 6.88 -18.55
C GLU A 317 1.66 7.94 -17.91
N ASP A 318 2.70 7.48 -17.23
CA ASP A 318 3.70 8.33 -16.62
C ASP A 318 4.86 8.54 -17.61
N ASP A 319 4.79 9.61 -18.35
CA ASP A 319 5.80 9.99 -19.34
C ASP A 319 7.08 10.57 -18.72
N ARG A 320 7.05 10.92 -17.41
CA ARG A 320 8.22 11.38 -16.66
C ARG A 320 9.11 10.22 -16.19
N LEU A 321 8.60 8.98 -16.18
CA LEU A 321 9.45 7.82 -15.90
C LEU A 321 10.45 7.61 -17.01
N PRO A 322 11.74 7.33 -16.71
CA PRO A 322 12.71 6.92 -17.69
C PRO A 322 12.24 5.73 -18.51
N LEU A 323 12.57 5.69 -19.81
CA LEU A 323 12.07 4.68 -20.75
C LEU A 323 12.26 3.24 -20.26
N LEU A 324 13.41 2.94 -19.65
CA LEU A 324 13.70 1.60 -19.14
C LEU A 324 12.74 1.20 -17.98
N TRP A 325 12.37 2.15 -17.15
CA TRP A 325 11.42 1.92 -16.06
C TRP A 325 10.00 1.70 -16.61
N ARG A 326 9.62 2.45 -17.64
CA ARG A 326 8.33 2.27 -18.31
C ARG A 326 8.22 0.89 -18.95
N ILE A 327 9.31 0.38 -19.52
CA ILE A 327 9.38 -0.99 -20.08
C ILE A 327 9.31 -2.05 -18.96
N ALA A 328 10.06 -1.86 -17.89
CA ALA A 328 10.17 -2.86 -16.80
C ALA A 328 8.94 -2.92 -15.91
N LEU A 329 8.34 -1.76 -15.57
CA LEU A 329 7.25 -1.63 -14.60
C LEU A 329 5.88 -1.40 -15.23
N GLY A 330 5.87 -1.08 -16.53
CA GLY A 330 4.71 -0.51 -17.20
C GLY A 330 4.63 1.00 -16.98
N SER A 331 3.98 1.67 -17.91
CA SER A 331 3.87 3.14 -17.91
C SER A 331 2.66 3.66 -17.14
N THR A 332 1.59 2.86 -16.99
CA THR A 332 0.36 3.29 -16.37
C THR A 332 0.48 3.29 -14.85
N GLY A 333 0.15 4.41 -14.21
CA GLY A 333 0.15 4.60 -12.76
C GLY A 333 -1.10 5.31 -12.27
N LEU A 334 -1.36 5.17 -10.97
CA LEU A 334 -2.23 6.09 -10.23
C LEU A 334 -1.36 7.30 -9.84
N LEU A 335 -1.49 8.35 -10.63
CA LEU A 335 -0.68 9.56 -10.48
C LEU A 335 -1.41 10.56 -9.59
N VAL A 336 -0.64 11.26 -8.75
CA VAL A 336 -1.17 12.25 -7.82
C VAL A 336 -0.38 13.54 -7.94
N GLY A 337 -1.10 14.64 -8.11
CA GLY A 337 -0.48 15.96 -8.26
C GLY A 337 -1.50 17.08 -8.22
N PRO A 338 -1.10 18.34 -8.53
CA PRO A 338 -2.02 19.44 -8.69
C PRO A 338 -2.94 19.23 -9.89
N ASP A 339 -4.15 19.78 -9.86
CA ASP A 339 -5.14 19.63 -10.96
C ASP A 339 -4.59 20.11 -12.31
N SER A 340 -3.69 21.08 -12.30
CA SER A 340 -3.03 21.58 -13.52
C SER A 340 -2.17 20.54 -14.25
N GLU A 341 -1.75 19.49 -13.58
CA GLU A 341 -0.94 18.41 -14.16
C GLU A 341 -1.77 17.20 -14.61
N ARG A 342 -3.06 17.21 -14.34
CA ARG A 342 -3.97 16.11 -14.64
C ARG A 342 -4.02 15.80 -16.14
N ARG A 343 -3.64 14.57 -16.51
CA ARG A 343 -3.71 14.05 -17.87
C ARG A 343 -4.41 12.68 -17.85
N PRO A 344 -5.73 12.62 -17.67
CA PRO A 344 -6.41 11.34 -17.55
C PRO A 344 -6.42 10.55 -18.86
N ILE A 345 -6.08 9.28 -18.80
CA ILE A 345 -6.36 8.31 -19.89
C ILE A 345 -7.84 7.89 -19.82
N THR A 346 -8.38 7.84 -18.60
CA THR A 346 -9.78 7.52 -18.33
C THR A 346 -10.45 8.71 -17.65
N PRO A 347 -11.78 8.80 -17.67
CA PRO A 347 -12.50 9.79 -16.86
C PRO A 347 -12.28 9.59 -15.35
N ALA A 348 -11.58 8.51 -14.95
CA ALA A 348 -11.28 8.20 -13.56
C ALA A 348 -10.25 9.17 -13.00
N SER A 349 -10.74 10.19 -12.35
CA SER A 349 -9.94 11.15 -11.59
C SER A 349 -10.81 11.84 -10.57
N GLY A 350 -10.25 12.14 -9.41
CA GLY A 350 -10.96 12.80 -8.34
C GLY A 350 -10.04 13.52 -7.38
N PRO A 351 -10.60 14.41 -6.55
CA PRO A 351 -9.86 15.02 -5.47
C PRO A 351 -9.49 13.95 -4.44
N VAL A 352 -8.28 14.07 -3.90
CA VAL A 352 -7.78 13.19 -2.83
C VAL A 352 -7.02 14.01 -1.80
N THR A 353 -6.90 13.47 -0.58
CA THR A 353 -5.89 13.88 0.38
C THR A 353 -4.66 12.97 0.17
N TYR A 354 -3.52 13.55 -0.16
CA TYR A 354 -2.27 12.81 -0.36
C TYR A 354 -1.32 13.08 0.80
N CYS A 355 -1.00 12.04 1.56
CA CYS A 355 -0.16 12.11 2.74
C CYS A 355 1.24 11.57 2.39
N GLY A 356 2.07 12.43 1.81
CA GLY A 356 3.36 12.04 1.25
C GLY A 356 4.54 12.06 2.23
N GLY A 357 4.32 12.40 3.50
CA GLY A 357 5.32 12.42 4.55
C GLY A 357 4.69 12.27 5.93
N VAL A 358 5.52 12.08 6.94
CA VAL A 358 5.11 11.94 8.34
C VAL A 358 5.94 12.84 9.24
N ASP A 359 5.42 13.15 10.42
CA ASP A 359 6.14 13.91 11.45
C ASP A 359 7.04 13.00 12.29
N ASP A 360 8.07 13.58 12.87
CA ASP A 360 8.94 12.90 13.84
C ASP A 360 8.11 12.29 14.98
N GLY A 361 8.43 11.05 15.35
CA GLY A 361 7.74 10.34 16.44
C GLY A 361 6.59 9.42 15.99
N LEU A 362 6.24 9.37 14.69
CA LEU A 362 5.24 8.41 14.21
C LEU A 362 5.66 6.95 14.48
N GLU A 363 6.98 6.66 14.45
CA GLU A 363 7.52 5.33 14.81
C GLU A 363 7.19 4.97 16.26
N ASP A 364 7.32 5.90 17.20
CA ASP A 364 6.96 5.66 18.60
C ASP A 364 5.46 5.37 18.76
N LEU A 365 4.60 6.08 18.02
CA LEU A 365 3.16 5.84 17.99
C LEU A 365 2.83 4.47 17.40
N LEU A 366 3.54 4.04 16.34
CA LEU A 366 3.38 2.71 15.78
C LEU A 366 3.58 1.64 16.85
N PHE A 367 4.70 1.68 17.56
CA PHE A 367 4.99 0.69 18.61
C PHE A 367 4.13 0.85 19.85
N MET A 368 3.73 2.07 20.19
CA MET A 368 2.77 2.29 21.28
C MET A 368 1.44 1.59 20.99
N ASN A 369 0.91 1.73 19.77
CA ASN A 369 -0.34 1.08 19.38
C ASN A 369 -0.20 -0.46 19.26
N LEU A 370 0.92 -0.96 18.71
CA LEU A 370 1.18 -2.41 18.61
C LEU A 370 1.31 -3.08 19.98
N LEU A 371 1.89 -2.39 20.96
CA LEU A 371 2.19 -2.92 22.28
C LEU A 371 1.13 -2.53 23.32
N SER A 372 0.14 -1.72 22.95
CA SER A 372 -0.94 -1.37 23.86
C SER A 372 -1.74 -2.62 24.24
N ARG A 373 -1.99 -2.76 25.55
CA ARG A 373 -3.02 -3.67 26.04
C ARG A 373 -4.27 -2.82 26.18
N GLN A 374 -5.29 -3.06 25.38
CA GLN A 374 -6.60 -2.57 25.81
C GLN A 374 -6.87 -3.17 27.17
N GLY A 375 -7.12 -2.31 28.15
CA GLY A 375 -7.26 -2.68 29.54
C GLY A 375 -8.24 -3.82 29.75
N GLY A 376 -7.82 -4.81 30.54
CA GLY A 376 -8.72 -5.84 31.05
C GLY A 376 -9.73 -5.26 32.02
#